data_1043ac04b71125f7c022478a6de05121
#
_entry.id   1043ac04b71125f7c022478a6de05121
#
_cell.length_a   1.000
_cell.length_b   1.000
_cell.length_c   1.000
_cell.angle_alpha   90.00
_cell.angle_beta   90.00
_cell.angle_gamma   90.00
#
_symmetry.space_group_name_H-M   'P 1'
#
loop_
_entity.id
_entity.type
_entity.pdbx_description
1 polymer ?
#
loop_
_entity_poly.entity_id
_entity_poly.type
_entity_poly.pdbx_seq_one_letter_code
_entity_poly.pdbx_strand_id
1 'polypeptide(L)'
;LAVVLCCWAAWSKWASTTRIGLVNFQNYQTASLVKSNEDNFIEYEEIPLDRLDRLGRYDLVLGFGMGLKITEEQRAQILAAADEGTPIYIYAATNPENDICSLDSLTKAGISAYIGNGNKRNYRNMARYVRQHIDAKRLFVTPAEEAVESASDVLYHLDEDLSFKTVADYEKYLREQGIYREKAPKIAIVGGLNDPFSGNRANIDSLIVSLQNAGMNVYPVSSYRQRLAFLREIGPDAVIHFAH
;
A
#
# COMPACT_ATOMS: atom_id res chain seq x y z
N LEU A 1 42.88 -0.14 13.20
CA LEU A 1 42.26 -0.09 11.86
C LEU A 1 41.39 -1.35 11.61
N ALA A 2 41.94 -2.57 11.80
CA ALA A 2 41.22 -3.84 11.55
C ALA A 2 39.90 -3.97 12.35
N VAL A 3 39.89 -3.62 13.63
CA VAL A 3 38.71 -3.65 14.47
C VAL A 3 37.61 -2.71 13.94
N VAL A 4 37.97 -1.50 13.52
CA VAL A 4 37.02 -0.53 12.95
C VAL A 4 36.41 -1.06 11.65
N LEU A 5 37.24 -1.66 10.79
CA LEU A 5 36.77 -2.27 9.53
C LEU A 5 35.82 -3.48 9.81
N CYS A 6 36.15 -4.33 10.79
CA CYS A 6 35.29 -5.43 11.19
C CYS A 6 33.95 -4.93 11.78
N CYS A 7 33.96 -3.91 12.63
CA CYS A 7 32.74 -3.31 13.17
C CYS A 7 31.90 -2.65 12.06
N TRP A 8 32.55 -1.96 11.11
CA TRP A 8 31.86 -1.37 9.98
C TRP A 8 31.23 -2.43 9.06
N ALA A 9 31.97 -3.50 8.75
CA ALA A 9 31.48 -4.60 7.94
C ALA A 9 30.29 -5.33 8.63
N ALA A 10 30.40 -5.56 9.94
CA ALA A 10 29.32 -6.16 10.73
C ALA A 10 28.08 -5.24 10.76
N TRP A 11 28.27 -3.95 10.98
CA TRP A 11 27.20 -2.95 10.92
C TRP A 11 26.53 -2.92 9.54
N SER A 12 27.31 -2.80 8.47
CA SER A 12 26.83 -2.77 7.09
C SER A 12 26.02 -4.03 6.77
N LYS A 13 26.49 -5.21 7.19
CA LYS A 13 25.82 -6.48 6.90
C LYS A 13 24.57 -6.71 7.74
N TRP A 14 24.54 -6.30 9.02
CA TRP A 14 23.50 -6.74 9.94
C TRP A 14 22.58 -5.63 10.46
N ALA A 15 22.96 -4.39 10.34
CA ALA A 15 22.29 -3.26 10.97
C ALA A 15 22.00 -2.06 10.07
N SER A 16 22.66 -1.93 8.91
CA SER A 16 22.43 -0.79 8.02
C SER A 16 20.96 -0.70 7.58
N THR A 17 20.58 0.49 7.14
CA THR A 17 19.23 0.78 6.63
C THR A 17 18.96 -0.05 5.37
N THR A 18 17.78 -0.66 5.34
CA THR A 18 17.22 -1.35 4.18
C THR A 18 16.62 -0.32 3.23
N ARG A 19 17.05 -0.32 1.98
CA ARG A 19 16.60 0.64 0.95
C ARG A 19 15.72 -0.04 -0.06
N ILE A 20 14.49 0.43 -0.17
CA ILE A 20 13.51 -0.05 -1.14
C ILE A 20 13.34 1.03 -2.21
N GLY A 21 13.77 0.72 -3.42
CA GLY A 21 13.61 1.58 -4.58
C GLY A 21 12.25 1.38 -5.24
N LEU A 22 11.57 2.46 -5.59
CA LEU A 22 10.24 2.44 -6.21
C LEU A 22 10.31 2.95 -7.64
N VAL A 23 9.89 2.14 -8.62
CA VAL A 23 9.86 2.48 -10.05
C VAL A 23 8.42 2.59 -10.53
N ASN A 24 8.06 3.71 -11.17
CA ASN A 24 6.74 3.96 -11.75
C ASN A 24 5.57 3.93 -10.76
N PHE A 25 5.81 4.25 -9.50
CA PHE A 25 4.74 4.42 -8.52
C PHE A 25 4.08 5.78 -8.67
N GLN A 26 2.78 5.84 -8.46
CA GLN A 26 2.06 7.11 -8.35
C GLN A 26 2.26 7.72 -6.95
N ASN A 27 2.22 9.04 -6.85
CA ASN A 27 2.50 9.76 -5.60
C ASN A 27 1.69 9.23 -4.40
N TYR A 28 0.41 8.87 -4.59
CA TYR A 28 -0.42 8.34 -3.51
C TYR A 28 0.01 6.94 -3.08
N GLN A 29 0.51 6.11 -4.01
CA GLN A 29 1.02 4.76 -3.69
C GLN A 29 2.31 4.87 -2.88
N THR A 30 3.27 5.69 -3.35
CA THR A 30 4.47 6.01 -2.58
C THR A 30 4.13 6.54 -1.20
N ALA A 31 3.18 7.50 -1.12
CA ALA A 31 2.77 8.07 0.15
C ALA A 31 2.16 7.03 1.10
N SER A 32 1.36 6.08 0.59
CA SER A 32 0.80 4.98 1.40
C SER A 32 1.87 4.07 1.95
N LEU A 33 2.87 3.69 1.14
CA LEU A 33 4.01 2.88 1.58
C LEU A 33 4.83 3.60 2.65
N VAL A 34 5.20 4.86 2.40
CA VAL A 34 6.02 5.66 3.32
C VAL A 34 5.31 5.90 4.64
N LYS A 35 4.02 6.28 4.61
CA LYS A 35 3.22 6.51 5.83
C LYS A 35 2.97 5.24 6.65
N SER A 36 2.98 4.07 6.00
CA SER A 36 2.79 2.79 6.67
C SER A 36 4.07 2.31 7.36
N ASN A 37 5.22 2.83 6.96
CA ASN A 37 6.51 2.46 7.54
C ASN A 37 6.69 3.12 8.92
N GLU A 38 6.84 2.31 9.95
CA GLU A 38 7.12 2.72 11.33
C GLU A 38 8.55 2.36 11.75
N ASP A 39 9.36 1.81 10.84
CA ASP A 39 10.70 1.34 11.13
C ASP A 39 11.76 2.35 10.65
N ASN A 40 12.57 2.86 11.56
CA ASN A 40 13.61 3.85 11.28
C ASN A 40 14.79 3.29 10.47
N PHE A 41 14.86 1.98 10.27
CA PHE A 41 15.90 1.30 9.49
C PHE A 41 15.40 0.82 8.13
N ILE A 42 14.27 1.35 7.66
CA ILE A 42 13.75 1.08 6.32
C ILE A 42 13.44 2.42 5.64
N GLU A 43 13.95 2.58 4.43
CA GLU A 43 13.77 3.78 3.62
C GLU A 43 13.19 3.42 2.25
N TYR A 44 12.29 4.26 1.76
CA TYR A 44 11.78 4.21 0.40
C TYR A 44 12.35 5.36 -0.42
N GLU A 45 12.77 5.07 -1.64
CA GLU A 45 13.27 6.08 -2.57
C GLU A 45 12.63 5.88 -3.96
N GLU A 46 12.07 6.94 -4.54
CA GLU A 46 11.59 6.90 -5.92
C GLU A 46 12.76 6.89 -6.89
N ILE A 47 12.73 5.98 -7.85
CA ILE A 47 13.75 5.83 -8.88
C ILE A 47 13.22 6.39 -10.20
N PRO A 48 13.69 7.54 -10.65
CA PRO A 48 13.37 8.04 -11.97
C PRO A 48 13.90 7.13 -13.08
N LEU A 49 13.18 7.02 -14.19
CA LEU A 49 13.53 6.14 -15.30
C LEU A 49 14.84 6.52 -16.00
N ASP A 50 15.38 7.70 -15.76
CA ASP A 50 16.68 8.16 -16.24
C ASP A 50 17.86 7.78 -15.30
N ARG A 51 17.59 7.07 -14.19
CA ARG A 51 18.58 6.64 -13.18
C ARG A 51 18.58 5.15 -12.90
N LEU A 52 18.20 4.35 -13.87
CA LEU A 52 18.20 2.87 -13.76
C LEU A 52 19.62 2.26 -13.78
N ASP A 53 20.66 3.07 -14.02
CA ASP A 53 22.06 2.70 -13.90
C ASP A 53 22.53 2.44 -12.45
N ARG A 54 21.70 2.73 -11.44
CA ARG A 54 22.07 2.66 -10.02
C ARG A 54 21.20 1.71 -9.19
N LEU A 55 20.56 0.74 -9.83
CA LEU A 55 19.65 -0.18 -9.13
C LEU A 55 20.36 -1.03 -8.07
N GLY A 56 21.62 -1.38 -8.27
CA GLY A 56 22.41 -2.19 -7.33
C GLY A 56 22.65 -1.58 -5.94
N ARG A 57 22.20 -0.34 -5.70
CA ARG A 57 22.28 0.29 -4.38
C ARG A 57 21.06 0.00 -3.47
N TYR A 58 20.02 -0.62 -4.02
CA TYR A 58 18.80 -0.97 -3.31
C TYR A 58 18.79 -2.44 -2.90
N ASP A 59 18.22 -2.70 -1.74
CA ASP A 59 18.04 -4.04 -1.21
C ASP A 59 16.79 -4.73 -1.80
N LEU A 60 15.86 -3.93 -2.34
CA LEU A 60 14.78 -4.34 -3.22
C LEU A 60 14.43 -3.20 -4.17
N VAL A 61 14.27 -3.50 -5.44
CA VAL A 61 13.62 -2.61 -6.41
C VAL A 61 12.20 -3.14 -6.67
N LEU A 62 11.21 -2.35 -6.30
CA LEU A 62 9.81 -2.66 -6.52
C LEU A 62 9.27 -1.78 -7.64
N GLY A 63 8.73 -2.37 -8.70
CA GLY A 63 8.20 -1.67 -9.85
C GLY A 63 6.68 -1.86 -10.00
N PHE A 64 5.95 -0.80 -10.30
CA PHE A 64 4.56 -0.88 -10.71
C PHE A 64 4.46 -0.92 -12.23
N GLY A 65 4.16 -2.11 -12.76
CA GLY A 65 4.23 -2.37 -14.21
C GLY A 65 3.06 -1.84 -15.03
N MET A 66 1.94 -1.47 -14.39
CA MET A 66 0.80 -0.91 -15.10
C MET A 66 1.16 0.47 -15.68
N GLY A 67 1.07 0.58 -17.01
CA GLY A 67 1.44 1.81 -17.72
C GLY A 67 2.94 2.13 -17.72
N LEU A 68 3.81 1.24 -17.25
CA LEU A 68 5.26 1.39 -17.31
C LEU A 68 5.73 1.44 -18.77
N LYS A 69 6.32 2.57 -19.16
CA LYS A 69 6.90 2.79 -20.48
C LYS A 69 8.39 2.93 -20.34
N ILE A 70 9.13 1.91 -20.70
CA ILE A 70 10.60 1.89 -20.71
C ILE A 70 11.10 1.56 -22.11
N THR A 71 12.27 2.12 -22.44
CA THR A 71 13.00 1.80 -23.67
C THR A 71 13.68 0.44 -23.55
N GLU A 72 14.13 -0.13 -24.67
CA GLU A 72 14.93 -1.36 -24.67
C GLU A 72 16.22 -1.21 -23.86
N GLU A 73 16.87 -0.03 -23.91
CA GLU A 73 18.07 0.26 -23.13
C GLU A 73 17.77 0.27 -21.63
N GLN A 74 16.68 0.91 -21.22
CA GLN A 74 16.23 0.92 -19.82
C GLN A 74 15.86 -0.49 -19.31
N ARG A 75 15.20 -1.28 -20.16
CA ARG A 75 14.92 -2.69 -19.85
C ARG A 75 16.20 -3.49 -19.67
N ALA A 76 17.17 -3.31 -20.57
CA ALA A 76 18.47 -3.97 -20.48
C ALA A 76 19.21 -3.60 -19.18
N GLN A 77 19.13 -2.35 -18.73
CA GLN A 77 19.69 -1.91 -17.44
C GLN A 77 19.04 -2.63 -16.26
N ILE A 78 17.71 -2.78 -16.26
CA ILE A 78 16.98 -3.50 -15.20
C ILE A 78 17.38 -4.97 -15.18
N LEU A 79 17.45 -5.61 -16.35
CA LEU A 79 17.85 -7.03 -16.46
C LEU A 79 19.29 -7.23 -16.02
N ALA A 80 20.22 -6.36 -16.43
CA ALA A 80 21.60 -6.43 -16.01
C ALA A 80 21.74 -6.30 -14.49
N ALA A 81 21.03 -5.37 -13.84
CA ALA A 81 21.02 -5.24 -12.40
C ALA A 81 20.45 -6.50 -11.71
N ALA A 82 19.42 -7.13 -12.28
CA ALA A 82 18.86 -8.39 -11.79
C ALA A 82 19.89 -9.54 -11.89
N ASP A 83 20.59 -9.64 -13.01
CA ASP A 83 21.64 -10.65 -13.25
C ASP A 83 22.86 -10.44 -12.33
N GLU A 84 23.15 -9.20 -11.93
CA GLU A 84 24.16 -8.84 -10.95
C GLU A 84 23.73 -9.11 -9.50
N GLY A 85 22.49 -9.57 -9.30
CA GLY A 85 21.97 -10.00 -8.00
C GLY A 85 21.15 -8.95 -7.25
N THR A 86 20.78 -7.84 -7.88
CA THR A 86 19.83 -6.89 -7.29
C THR A 86 18.44 -7.53 -7.23
N PRO A 87 17.80 -7.61 -6.04
CA PRO A 87 16.42 -8.08 -5.94
C PRO A 87 15.47 -7.11 -6.64
N ILE A 88 14.79 -7.57 -7.70
CA ILE A 88 13.86 -6.75 -8.50
C ILE A 88 12.54 -7.49 -8.63
N TYR A 89 11.44 -6.76 -8.42
CA TYR A 89 10.10 -7.25 -8.70
C TYR A 89 9.21 -6.16 -9.30
N ILE A 90 8.89 -6.30 -10.58
CA ILE A 90 7.91 -5.46 -11.28
C ILE A 90 6.59 -6.22 -11.33
N TYR A 91 5.60 -5.76 -10.55
CA TYR A 91 4.29 -6.40 -10.47
C TYR A 91 3.24 -5.66 -11.32
N ALA A 92 2.12 -6.34 -11.62
CA ALA A 92 1.01 -5.80 -12.40
C ALA A 92 1.43 -5.26 -13.79
N ALA A 93 2.41 -5.91 -14.44
CA ALA A 93 2.86 -5.51 -15.76
C ALA A 93 1.74 -5.73 -16.80
N THR A 94 1.39 -4.66 -17.54
CA THR A 94 0.45 -4.72 -18.67
C THR A 94 1.15 -5.12 -19.96
N ASN A 95 2.45 -4.84 -20.08
CA ASN A 95 3.30 -5.38 -21.13
C ASN A 95 4.07 -6.58 -20.55
N PRO A 96 3.92 -7.82 -21.12
CA PRO A 96 4.60 -9.02 -20.64
C PRO A 96 6.14 -8.90 -20.58
N GLU A 97 6.73 -8.10 -21.45
CA GLU A 97 8.16 -7.87 -21.46
C GLU A 97 8.66 -7.09 -20.23
N ASN A 98 7.75 -6.41 -19.53
CA ASN A 98 8.04 -5.68 -18.30
C ASN A 98 7.73 -6.51 -17.03
N ASP A 99 7.29 -7.77 -17.17
CA ASP A 99 7.13 -8.69 -16.04
C ASP A 99 8.49 -9.25 -15.61
N ILE A 100 9.29 -8.39 -14.98
CA ILE A 100 10.65 -8.71 -14.55
C ILE A 100 10.66 -9.03 -13.06
N CYS A 101 11.17 -10.22 -12.71
CA CYS A 101 11.29 -10.66 -11.33
C CYS A 101 12.56 -11.50 -11.15
N SER A 102 13.47 -11.03 -10.29
CA SER A 102 14.68 -11.79 -9.88
C SER A 102 14.52 -12.50 -8.54
N LEU A 103 13.34 -12.36 -7.88
CA LEU A 103 13.07 -13.02 -6.62
C LEU A 103 12.74 -14.51 -6.84
N ASP A 104 13.11 -15.35 -5.89
CA ASP A 104 12.61 -16.72 -5.85
C ASP A 104 11.09 -16.76 -5.64
N SER A 105 10.48 -17.92 -5.92
CA SER A 105 9.02 -18.06 -5.92
C SER A 105 8.39 -17.82 -4.54
N LEU A 106 9.07 -18.18 -3.46
CA LEU A 106 8.58 -18.00 -2.09
C LEU A 106 8.61 -16.53 -1.69
N THR A 107 9.71 -15.87 -1.96
CA THR A 107 9.89 -14.42 -1.70
C THR A 107 8.92 -13.60 -2.54
N LYS A 108 8.76 -13.92 -3.85
CA LYS A 108 7.77 -13.30 -4.73
C LYS A 108 6.35 -13.46 -4.16
N ALA A 109 5.98 -14.67 -3.74
CA ALA A 109 4.65 -14.93 -3.17
C ALA A 109 4.40 -14.11 -1.90
N GLY A 110 5.40 -14.00 -1.01
CA GLY A 110 5.32 -13.19 0.21
C GLY A 110 5.05 -11.71 -0.10
N ILE A 111 5.87 -11.10 -0.96
CA ILE A 111 5.69 -9.69 -1.38
C ILE A 111 4.32 -9.51 -2.06
N SER A 112 3.94 -10.44 -2.96
CA SER A 112 2.66 -10.37 -3.69
C SER A 112 1.45 -10.43 -2.75
N ALA A 113 1.52 -11.20 -1.66
CA ALA A 113 0.45 -11.29 -0.68
C ALA A 113 0.21 -9.95 0.04
N TYR A 114 1.27 -9.23 0.40
CA TYR A 114 1.14 -7.89 1.00
C TYR A 114 0.61 -6.85 0.03
N ILE A 115 1.12 -6.84 -1.21
CA ILE A 115 0.71 -5.85 -2.24
C ILE A 115 -0.73 -6.13 -2.70
N GLY A 116 -1.08 -7.38 -2.95
CA GLY A 116 -2.40 -7.78 -3.43
C GLY A 116 -3.53 -7.49 -2.43
N ASN A 117 -3.18 -7.42 -1.16
CA ASN A 117 -4.07 -7.04 -0.06
C ASN A 117 -3.65 -5.69 0.54
N GLY A 118 -3.33 -4.70 -0.29
CA GLY A 118 -2.78 -3.42 0.12
C GLY A 118 -3.62 -2.72 1.19
N ASN A 119 -3.04 -2.56 2.36
CA ASN A 119 -3.53 -1.75 3.46
C ASN A 119 -2.33 -1.34 4.33
N LYS A 120 -2.52 -0.44 5.26
CA LYS A 120 -1.45 0.11 6.11
C LYS A 120 -0.66 -0.98 6.86
N ARG A 121 -1.38 -1.96 7.44
CA ARG A 121 -0.76 -3.10 8.14
C ARG A 121 0.10 -3.96 7.20
N ASN A 122 -0.43 -4.29 6.03
CA ASN A 122 0.28 -5.09 5.05
C ASN A 122 1.50 -4.37 4.46
N TYR A 123 1.40 -3.09 4.15
CA TYR A 123 2.53 -2.31 3.66
C TYR A 123 3.64 -2.19 4.70
N ARG A 124 3.29 -2.00 5.99
CA ARG A 124 4.26 -2.04 7.09
C ARG A 124 4.96 -3.40 7.20
N ASN A 125 4.19 -4.48 7.15
CA ASN A 125 4.74 -5.82 7.24
C ASN A 125 5.53 -6.23 5.98
N MET A 126 5.17 -5.73 4.80
CA MET A 126 5.97 -5.88 3.59
C MET A 126 7.38 -5.27 3.77
N ALA A 127 7.47 -4.05 4.29
CA ALA A 127 8.73 -3.41 4.57
C ALA A 127 9.61 -4.23 5.54
N ARG A 128 9.01 -4.73 6.63
CA ARG A 128 9.66 -5.63 7.58
C ARG A 128 10.10 -6.94 6.96
N TYR A 129 9.27 -7.52 6.10
CA TYR A 129 9.59 -8.73 5.35
C TYR A 129 10.80 -8.53 4.44
N VAL A 130 10.88 -7.42 3.72
CA VAL A 130 12.04 -7.04 2.89
C VAL A 130 13.30 -7.00 3.75
N ARG A 131 13.27 -6.28 4.88
CA ARG A 131 14.41 -6.16 5.79
C ARG A 131 14.85 -7.51 6.36
N GLN A 132 13.92 -8.35 6.72
CA GLN A 132 14.18 -9.64 7.36
C GLN A 132 14.63 -10.71 6.36
N HIS A 133 13.96 -10.83 5.21
CA HIS A 133 14.11 -11.99 4.32
C HIS A 133 14.87 -11.69 3.03
N ILE A 134 14.83 -10.45 2.51
CA ILE A 134 15.53 -10.09 1.28
C ILE A 134 16.88 -9.48 1.61
N ASP A 135 16.92 -8.42 2.41
CA ASP A 135 18.15 -7.79 2.89
C ASP A 135 18.84 -8.59 4.01
N ALA A 136 18.14 -9.56 4.61
CA ALA A 136 18.66 -10.48 5.61
C ALA A 136 19.34 -9.81 6.83
N LYS A 137 18.85 -8.64 7.24
CA LYS A 137 19.33 -7.96 8.45
C LYS A 137 19.02 -8.77 9.71
N ARG A 138 19.85 -8.62 10.73
CA ARG A 138 19.73 -9.35 12.02
C ARG A 138 19.57 -8.44 13.23
N LEU A 139 19.95 -7.17 13.09
CA LEU A 139 19.82 -6.18 14.15
C LEU A 139 18.78 -5.14 13.77
N PHE A 140 18.07 -4.65 14.77
CA PHE A 140 16.98 -3.68 14.58
C PHE A 140 15.96 -4.17 13.55
N VAL A 141 15.54 -5.44 13.70
CA VAL A 141 14.54 -6.09 12.85
C VAL A 141 13.30 -6.34 13.67
N THR A 142 12.20 -5.75 13.26
CA THR A 142 10.87 -6.13 13.75
C THR A 142 10.36 -7.25 12.85
N PRO A 143 9.96 -8.42 13.38
CA PRO A 143 9.45 -9.51 12.58
C PRO A 143 8.23 -9.07 11.76
N ALA A 144 8.17 -9.51 10.51
CA ALA A 144 6.99 -9.34 9.68
C ALA A 144 5.89 -10.30 10.13
N GLU A 145 4.67 -9.78 10.25
CA GLU A 145 3.47 -10.60 10.44
C GLU A 145 2.96 -11.07 9.07
N GLU A 146 2.19 -12.14 9.03
CA GLU A 146 1.57 -12.62 7.81
C GLU A 146 0.62 -11.57 7.20
N ALA A 147 0.53 -11.56 5.86
CA ALA A 147 -0.39 -10.71 5.16
C ALA A 147 -1.84 -11.06 5.54
N VAL A 148 -2.64 -10.03 5.80
CA VAL A 148 -4.07 -10.18 6.07
C VAL A 148 -4.86 -9.82 4.81
N GLU A 149 -5.94 -10.55 4.55
CA GLU A 149 -6.83 -10.21 3.46
C GLU A 149 -7.46 -8.82 3.68
N SER A 150 -7.48 -8.01 2.63
CA SER A 150 -8.22 -6.76 2.65
C SER A 150 -9.71 -7.04 2.77
N ALA A 151 -10.37 -6.35 3.67
CA ALA A 151 -11.80 -6.51 3.86
C ALA A 151 -12.55 -6.03 2.60
N SER A 152 -13.32 -6.92 1.98
CA SER A 152 -14.26 -6.59 0.92
C SER A 152 -15.67 -6.49 1.49
N ASP A 153 -16.56 -5.76 0.79
CA ASP A 153 -17.94 -5.57 1.23
C ASP A 153 -18.04 -4.97 2.64
N VAL A 154 -17.55 -3.74 2.78
CA VAL A 154 -17.48 -3.01 4.06
C VAL A 154 -17.95 -1.57 3.93
N LEU A 155 -18.34 -0.98 5.06
CA LEU A 155 -18.28 0.47 5.24
C LEU A 155 -16.86 0.83 5.73
N TYR A 156 -16.40 2.02 5.40
CA TYR A 156 -15.09 2.52 5.82
C TYR A 156 -15.16 3.96 6.30
N HIS A 157 -14.13 4.43 6.97
CA HIS A 157 -14.02 5.82 7.40
C HIS A 157 -12.66 6.41 7.01
N LEU A 158 -12.29 7.56 7.57
CA LEU A 158 -11.08 8.32 7.18
C LEU A 158 -9.76 7.59 7.47
N ASP A 159 -9.73 6.70 8.46
CA ASP A 159 -8.54 5.87 8.71
C ASP A 159 -8.44 4.78 7.64
N GLU A 160 -7.25 4.60 7.07
CA GLU A 160 -7.00 3.67 5.96
C GLU A 160 -7.29 2.20 6.32
N ASP A 161 -7.12 1.81 7.59
CA ASP A 161 -7.38 0.44 8.06
C ASP A 161 -8.74 0.30 8.77
N LEU A 162 -9.54 1.38 8.83
CA LEU A 162 -10.79 1.39 9.56
C LEU A 162 -11.95 0.96 8.67
N SER A 163 -12.46 -0.24 8.91
CA SER A 163 -13.58 -0.82 8.16
C SER A 163 -14.58 -1.54 9.06
N PHE A 164 -15.83 -1.62 8.60
CA PHE A 164 -16.95 -2.20 9.33
C PHE A 164 -17.75 -3.12 8.42
N LYS A 165 -18.04 -4.32 8.90
CA LYS A 165 -18.82 -5.32 8.15
C LYS A 165 -20.33 -5.09 8.22
N THR A 166 -20.80 -4.31 9.20
CA THR A 166 -22.24 -4.03 9.39
C THR A 166 -22.49 -2.54 9.55
N VAL A 167 -23.68 -2.09 9.19
CA VAL A 167 -24.12 -0.71 9.39
C VAL A 167 -24.18 -0.39 10.89
N ALA A 168 -24.62 -1.34 11.70
CA ALA A 168 -24.72 -1.17 13.16
C ALA A 168 -23.37 -0.88 13.82
N ASP A 169 -22.31 -1.63 13.43
CA ASP A 169 -20.95 -1.38 13.97
C ASP A 169 -20.41 -0.03 13.52
N TYR A 170 -20.69 0.36 12.26
CA TYR A 170 -20.31 1.66 11.76
C TYR A 170 -21.02 2.80 12.48
N GLU A 171 -22.35 2.73 12.67
CA GLU A 171 -23.10 3.74 13.41
C GLU A 171 -22.67 3.81 14.88
N LYS A 172 -22.36 2.66 15.50
CA LYS A 172 -21.80 2.63 16.86
C LYS A 172 -20.48 3.40 16.92
N TYR A 173 -19.57 3.16 15.98
CA TYR A 173 -18.33 3.92 15.87
C TYR A 173 -18.59 5.41 15.72
N LEU A 174 -19.48 5.83 14.79
CA LEU A 174 -19.79 7.26 14.61
C LEU A 174 -20.35 7.91 15.88
N ARG A 175 -21.13 7.18 16.68
CA ARG A 175 -21.63 7.66 17.99
C ARG A 175 -20.50 7.79 19.01
N GLU A 176 -19.62 6.82 19.10
CA GLU A 176 -18.47 6.85 19.98
C GLU A 176 -17.49 8.00 19.66
N GLN A 177 -17.38 8.35 18.38
CA GLN A 177 -16.59 9.49 17.93
C GLN A 177 -17.34 10.84 18.05
N GLY A 178 -18.59 10.86 18.46
CA GLY A 178 -19.42 12.08 18.53
C GLY A 178 -19.76 12.67 17.16
N ILE A 179 -19.67 11.88 16.09
CA ILE A 179 -19.93 12.29 14.71
C ILE A 179 -21.40 12.06 14.34
N TYR A 180 -22.01 10.98 14.84
CA TYR A 180 -23.40 10.65 14.54
C TYR A 180 -24.37 11.70 15.06
N ARG A 181 -25.31 12.10 14.21
CA ARG A 181 -26.34 13.09 14.55
C ARG A 181 -27.73 12.48 14.38
N GLU A 182 -28.47 12.43 15.46
CA GLU A 182 -29.86 11.97 15.40
C GLU A 182 -30.70 12.85 14.45
N LYS A 183 -31.52 12.24 13.63
CA LYS A 183 -32.38 12.91 12.64
C LYS A 183 -31.65 13.68 11.52
N ALA A 184 -30.33 13.61 11.45
CA ALA A 184 -29.61 14.20 10.34
C ALA A 184 -29.75 13.35 9.06
N PRO A 185 -29.69 13.98 7.87
CA PRO A 185 -29.72 13.25 6.62
C PRO A 185 -28.62 12.20 6.53
N LYS A 186 -28.94 11.04 5.98
CA LYS A 186 -28.04 9.94 5.71
C LYS A 186 -27.59 10.00 4.26
N ILE A 187 -26.29 10.13 4.02
CA ILE A 187 -25.69 10.16 2.67
C ILE A 187 -24.82 8.95 2.47
N ALA A 188 -25.17 8.09 1.52
CA ALA A 188 -24.32 6.99 1.13
C ALA A 188 -23.38 7.42 -0.02
N ILE A 189 -22.10 7.05 0.09
CA ILE A 189 -21.10 7.22 -0.98
C ILE A 189 -20.79 5.82 -1.50
N VAL A 190 -21.00 5.57 -2.80
CA VAL A 190 -20.77 4.27 -3.43
C VAL A 190 -19.95 4.41 -4.70
N GLY A 191 -19.06 3.44 -4.97
CA GLY A 191 -18.15 3.47 -6.12
C GLY A 191 -16.96 4.41 -5.91
N GLY A 192 -16.20 4.65 -6.97
CA GLY A 192 -15.04 5.55 -6.98
C GLY A 192 -13.76 4.99 -6.39
N LEU A 193 -13.82 3.98 -5.55
CA LEU A 193 -12.68 3.26 -5.02
C LEU A 193 -12.91 1.76 -5.20
N ASN A 194 -12.02 1.12 -5.95
CA ASN A 194 -12.01 -0.35 -6.05
C ASN A 194 -11.52 -0.98 -4.74
N ASP A 195 -10.60 -0.29 -4.10
CA ASP A 195 -10.02 -0.65 -2.81
C ASP A 195 -9.81 0.63 -1.98
N PRO A 196 -10.57 0.82 -0.88
CA PRO A 196 -10.44 2.01 -0.04
C PRO A 196 -9.14 2.04 0.77
N PHE A 197 -8.40 0.95 0.83
CA PHE A 197 -7.18 0.84 1.65
C PHE A 197 -5.91 1.12 0.85
N SER A 198 -5.90 0.86 -0.46
CA SER A 198 -4.76 1.08 -1.34
C SER A 198 -5.01 2.13 -2.43
N GLY A 199 -6.24 2.58 -2.60
CA GLY A 199 -6.63 3.55 -3.61
C GLY A 199 -6.31 5.01 -3.25
N ASN A 200 -6.42 5.90 -4.23
CA ASN A 200 -6.32 7.34 -3.99
C ASN A 200 -7.59 7.87 -3.33
N ARG A 201 -7.56 8.07 -2.03
CA ARG A 201 -8.69 8.45 -1.20
C ARG A 201 -8.91 9.96 -1.04
N ALA A 202 -7.94 10.79 -1.43
CA ALA A 202 -7.92 12.21 -1.07
C ALA A 202 -9.25 12.94 -1.37
N ASN A 203 -9.85 12.69 -2.54
CA ASN A 203 -11.13 13.30 -2.94
C ASN A 203 -12.30 12.76 -2.11
N ILE A 204 -12.34 11.46 -1.85
CA ILE A 204 -13.41 10.82 -1.08
C ILE A 204 -13.33 11.25 0.38
N ASP A 205 -12.15 11.26 0.97
CA ASP A 205 -11.93 11.68 2.35
C ASP A 205 -12.33 13.17 2.54
N SER A 206 -11.97 14.04 1.58
CA SER A 206 -12.40 15.43 1.59
C SER A 206 -13.93 15.57 1.49
N LEU A 207 -14.59 14.74 0.71
CA LEU A 207 -16.03 14.72 0.60
C LEU A 207 -16.69 14.23 1.90
N ILE A 208 -16.19 13.15 2.51
CA ILE A 208 -16.67 12.65 3.81
C ILE A 208 -16.63 13.78 4.85
N VAL A 209 -15.46 14.43 4.99
CA VAL A 209 -15.26 15.52 5.95
C VAL A 209 -16.22 16.69 5.66
N SER A 210 -16.36 17.08 4.41
CA SER A 210 -17.24 18.19 4.01
C SER A 210 -18.70 17.92 4.35
N LEU A 211 -19.20 16.73 4.06
CA LEU A 211 -20.59 16.35 4.36
C LEU A 211 -20.84 16.22 5.87
N GLN A 212 -19.90 15.65 6.62
CA GLN A 212 -19.99 15.59 8.08
C GLN A 212 -19.99 16.98 8.72
N ASN A 213 -19.15 17.89 8.23
CA ASN A 213 -19.15 19.29 8.68
C ASN A 213 -20.46 20.01 8.35
N ALA A 214 -21.10 19.64 7.24
CA ALA A 214 -22.44 20.14 6.89
C ALA A 214 -23.58 19.50 7.73
N GLY A 215 -23.23 18.62 8.66
CA GLY A 215 -24.18 18.05 9.61
C GLY A 215 -24.86 16.77 9.16
N MET A 216 -24.34 16.07 8.16
CA MET A 216 -24.89 14.85 7.61
C MET A 216 -24.24 13.60 8.20
N ASN A 217 -24.96 12.50 8.26
CA ASN A 217 -24.40 11.18 8.54
C ASN A 217 -23.94 10.57 7.22
N VAL A 218 -22.66 10.27 7.09
CA VAL A 218 -22.04 9.81 5.84
C VAL A 218 -21.67 8.35 5.93
N TYR A 219 -22.04 7.56 4.91
CA TYR A 219 -21.83 6.12 4.84
C TYR A 219 -21.04 5.76 3.58
N PRO A 220 -19.70 5.76 3.65
CA PRO A 220 -18.87 5.30 2.54
C PRO A 220 -18.90 3.78 2.45
N VAL A 221 -19.36 3.25 1.32
CA VAL A 221 -19.53 1.82 1.06
C VAL A 221 -18.54 1.37 0.01
N SER A 222 -17.65 0.48 0.39
CA SER A 222 -16.81 -0.30 -0.52
C SER A 222 -17.39 -1.69 -0.65
N SER A 223 -18.19 -1.90 -1.69
CA SER A 223 -18.81 -3.19 -1.95
C SER A 223 -19.19 -3.31 -3.42
N TYR A 224 -18.87 -4.44 -4.00
CA TYR A 224 -19.35 -4.81 -5.32
C TYR A 224 -20.61 -5.68 -5.23
N ARG A 225 -20.60 -6.66 -4.33
CA ARG A 225 -21.66 -7.68 -4.23
C ARG A 225 -22.79 -7.27 -3.30
N GLN A 226 -22.47 -6.62 -2.17
CA GLN A 226 -23.43 -6.31 -1.12
C GLN A 226 -23.89 -4.84 -1.12
N ARG A 227 -23.55 -4.06 -2.15
CA ARG A 227 -23.90 -2.64 -2.23
C ARG A 227 -25.38 -2.36 -1.97
N LEU A 228 -26.27 -3.12 -2.62
CA LEU A 228 -27.71 -2.94 -2.46
C LEU A 228 -28.20 -3.34 -1.06
N ALA A 229 -27.58 -4.34 -0.44
CA ALA A 229 -27.92 -4.73 0.93
C ALA A 229 -27.56 -3.60 1.91
N PHE A 230 -26.35 -3.05 1.81
CA PHE A 230 -25.97 -1.88 2.60
C PHE A 230 -26.89 -0.69 2.39
N LEU A 231 -27.21 -0.33 1.15
CA LEU A 231 -28.11 0.79 0.88
C LEU A 231 -29.50 0.59 1.47
N ARG A 232 -30.06 -0.63 1.43
CA ARG A 232 -31.35 -0.94 2.05
C ARG A 232 -31.30 -0.84 3.57
N GLU A 233 -30.21 -1.29 4.18
CA GLU A 233 -30.01 -1.24 5.64
C GLU A 233 -29.80 0.19 6.14
N ILE A 234 -28.97 0.98 5.42
CA ILE A 234 -28.71 2.40 5.73
C ILE A 234 -29.99 3.24 5.59
N GLY A 235 -30.79 2.98 4.54
CA GLY A 235 -31.92 3.81 4.17
C GLY A 235 -31.53 5.26 3.89
N PRO A 236 -30.57 5.53 2.96
CA PRO A 236 -30.03 6.88 2.78
C PRO A 236 -31.06 7.82 2.14
N ASP A 237 -31.02 9.11 2.56
CA ASP A 237 -31.79 10.18 1.92
C ASP A 237 -31.23 10.55 0.55
N ALA A 238 -29.92 10.37 0.34
CA ALA A 238 -29.26 10.55 -0.95
C ALA A 238 -28.08 9.59 -1.12
N VAL A 239 -27.79 9.27 -2.38
CA VAL A 239 -26.65 8.43 -2.77
C VAL A 239 -25.76 9.20 -3.74
N ILE A 240 -24.49 9.33 -3.39
CA ILE A 240 -23.45 9.85 -4.28
C ILE A 240 -22.77 8.64 -4.91
N HIS A 241 -22.90 8.53 -6.22
CA HIS A 241 -22.28 7.44 -6.98
C HIS A 241 -21.14 7.99 -7.84
N PHE A 242 -19.94 7.47 -7.62
CA PHE A 242 -18.81 7.72 -8.52
C PHE A 242 -18.84 6.68 -9.64
N ALA A 243 -19.03 7.15 -10.87
CA ALA A 243 -18.84 6.33 -12.06
C ALA A 243 -17.34 6.04 -12.26
N HIS A 244 -17.01 4.83 -12.70
CA HIS A 244 -15.69 4.45 -13.15
C HIS A 244 -15.46 4.89 -14.58
#